data_303a2545e6fae07357bebaf80ba032c7
#
_entry.id   303a2545e6fae07357bebaf80ba032c7
#
_cell.length_a   1.000
_cell.length_b   1.000
_cell.length_c   1.000
_cell.angle_alpha   90.00
_cell.angle_beta   90.00
_cell.angle_gamma   90.00
#
_symmetry.space_group_name_H-M   'P 1'
#
loop_
_entity.id
_entity.type
_entity.pdbx_description
1 polymer ?
#
loop_
_entity_poly.entity_id
_entity_poly.type
_entity_poly.pdbx_seq_one_letter_code
_entity_poly.pdbx_strand_id
1 'polypeptide(L)'
;MQENGTRIRKRPPRAVLLSVAALAVLIASALGYYLFAGDEPTGSIYTTASEVSSPDAISPIEITVIDGDTIRARGKTTRLVGFDAPETGSQARCPRERELGDRATTQLKTLIAGGGLELRLVPCACPPGTEGTPDCNFSRFCGQLRSYGRDIGGLMIQYVLAKPYVCGVTSCPPRGSWC
;
A
#
# COMPACT_ATOMS: atom_id res chain seq x y z
N MET A 1 96.69 -1.91 -25.15
CA MET A 1 95.79 -1.09 -24.34
C MET A 1 94.37 -1.29 -24.89
N GLN A 2 93.54 -2.08 -24.20
CA GLN A 2 92.14 -2.37 -24.58
C GLN A 2 91.29 -1.69 -23.53
N GLU A 3 90.49 -0.73 -24.00
CA GLU A 3 89.47 -0.11 -23.16
C GLU A 3 88.18 -0.94 -23.20
N ASN A 4 87.81 -1.44 -22.00
CA ASN A 4 86.58 -2.18 -21.78
C ASN A 4 85.45 -1.13 -21.53
N GLY A 5 84.62 -0.83 -22.56
CA GLY A 5 83.44 0.00 -22.41
C GLY A 5 82.26 -0.78 -21.82
N THR A 6 81.99 -0.60 -20.52
CA THR A 6 80.85 -1.18 -19.82
C THR A 6 79.57 -0.41 -20.19
N ARG A 7 78.70 -1.03 -21.00
CA ARG A 7 77.36 -0.48 -21.33
C ARG A 7 76.40 -0.61 -20.14
N ILE A 8 76.16 0.47 -19.43
CA ILE A 8 75.15 0.55 -18.37
C ILE A 8 73.74 0.55 -19.01
N ARG A 9 72.99 -0.53 -18.90
CA ARG A 9 71.56 -0.58 -19.24
C ARG A 9 70.80 0.18 -18.16
N LYS A 10 70.35 1.40 -18.45
CA LYS A 10 69.41 2.15 -17.60
C LYS A 10 68.03 1.45 -17.62
N ARG A 11 67.63 0.91 -16.48
CA ARG A 11 66.27 0.40 -16.29
C ARG A 11 65.31 1.59 -16.26
N PRO A 12 64.12 1.54 -16.93
CA PRO A 12 63.16 2.62 -16.85
C PRO A 12 62.63 2.77 -15.41
N PRO A 13 62.28 3.97 -14.96
CA PRO A 13 61.78 4.20 -13.62
C PRO A 13 60.47 3.45 -13.39
N ARG A 14 60.33 2.79 -12.26
CA ARG A 14 59.17 2.00 -11.85
C ARG A 14 57.82 2.72 -12.02
N ALA A 15 57.83 4.03 -11.97
CA ALA A 15 56.66 4.87 -12.17
C ALA A 15 56.03 4.78 -13.58
N VAL A 16 56.86 4.63 -14.62
CA VAL A 16 56.41 4.51 -16.01
C VAL A 16 55.75 3.15 -16.27
N LEU A 17 56.28 2.09 -15.66
CA LEU A 17 55.68 0.75 -15.78
C LEU A 17 54.30 0.63 -15.11
N LEU A 18 54.12 1.33 -13.97
CA LEU A 18 52.80 1.36 -13.27
C LEU A 18 51.74 2.16 -14.09
N SER A 19 52.16 3.21 -14.76
CA SER A 19 51.25 4.00 -15.58
C SER A 19 50.75 3.25 -16.83
N VAL A 20 51.63 2.47 -17.47
CA VAL A 20 51.25 1.67 -18.64
C VAL A 20 50.34 0.50 -18.26
N ALA A 21 50.59 -0.16 -17.11
CA ALA A 21 49.74 -1.23 -16.62
C ALA A 21 48.33 -0.72 -16.24
N ALA A 22 48.22 0.45 -15.58
CA ALA A 22 46.95 1.06 -15.24
C ALA A 22 46.12 1.44 -16.49
N LEU A 23 46.78 1.97 -17.51
CA LEU A 23 46.13 2.33 -18.78
C LEU A 23 45.62 1.10 -19.52
N ALA A 24 46.36 0.00 -19.53
CA ALA A 24 45.94 -1.26 -20.14
C ALA A 24 44.71 -1.88 -19.48
N VAL A 25 44.61 -1.80 -18.14
CA VAL A 25 43.44 -2.29 -17.40
C VAL A 25 42.20 -1.45 -17.68
N LEU A 26 42.32 -0.12 -17.78
CA LEU A 26 41.20 0.75 -18.11
C LEU A 26 40.69 0.52 -19.54
N ILE A 27 41.60 0.29 -20.52
CA ILE A 27 41.22 -0.01 -21.91
C ILE A 27 40.53 -1.38 -22.00
N ALA A 28 41.01 -2.39 -21.28
CA ALA A 28 40.42 -3.72 -21.28
C ALA A 28 39.00 -3.72 -20.62
N SER A 29 38.82 -2.96 -19.55
CA SER A 29 37.49 -2.80 -18.92
C SER A 29 36.51 -2.03 -19.78
N ALA A 30 36.96 -0.99 -20.49
CA ALA A 30 36.13 -0.25 -21.43
C ALA A 30 35.72 -1.12 -22.63
N LEU A 31 36.67 -1.89 -23.20
CA LEU A 31 36.38 -2.79 -24.32
C LEU A 31 35.45 -3.92 -23.92
N GLY A 32 35.60 -4.47 -22.72
CA GLY A 32 34.69 -5.47 -22.15
C GLY A 32 33.28 -4.91 -21.97
N TYR A 33 33.15 -3.67 -21.54
CA TYR A 33 31.86 -2.99 -21.40
C TYR A 33 31.17 -2.81 -22.76
N TYR A 34 31.92 -2.40 -23.81
CA TYR A 34 31.36 -2.22 -25.16
C TYR A 34 31.01 -3.55 -25.84
N LEU A 35 31.70 -4.64 -25.54
CA LEU A 35 31.39 -5.95 -26.13
C LEU A 35 30.23 -6.66 -25.43
N PHE A 36 29.90 -6.31 -24.18
CA PHE A 36 28.75 -6.84 -23.44
C PHE A 36 27.52 -5.91 -23.46
N ALA A 37 27.65 -4.66 -23.92
CA ALA A 37 26.53 -3.71 -24.01
C ALA A 37 25.72 -3.83 -25.32
N GLY A 38 25.97 -4.85 -26.12
CA GLY A 38 25.33 -5.03 -27.41
C GLY A 38 24.54 -6.32 -27.49
N ASP A 39 23.46 -6.45 -26.71
CA ASP A 39 22.26 -7.23 -27.01
C ASP A 39 21.19 -6.90 -25.96
N GLU A 40 20.65 -5.69 -26.04
CA GLU A 40 19.31 -5.49 -25.53
C GLU A 40 18.39 -6.20 -26.54
N PRO A 41 17.64 -7.24 -26.14
CA PRO A 41 16.58 -7.76 -26.99
C PRO A 41 15.51 -6.68 -27.07
N THR A 42 15.50 -5.91 -28.15
CA THR A 42 14.35 -5.10 -28.58
C THR A 42 13.20 -6.02 -28.96
N GLY A 43 12.71 -6.71 -27.98
CA GLY A 43 11.45 -7.42 -27.94
C GLY A 43 10.60 -6.81 -26.85
N SER A 44 10.07 -5.60 -27.10
CA SER A 44 8.97 -5.07 -26.29
C SER A 44 7.76 -5.99 -26.50
N ILE A 45 7.77 -7.12 -25.82
CA ILE A 45 6.54 -7.82 -25.50
C ILE A 45 5.96 -6.97 -24.37
N TYR A 46 5.25 -5.88 -24.74
CA TYR A 46 4.15 -5.41 -23.92
C TYR A 46 3.12 -6.53 -23.93
N THR A 47 3.37 -7.57 -23.15
CA THR A 47 2.29 -8.36 -22.61
C THR A 47 1.53 -7.32 -21.80
N THR A 48 0.46 -6.76 -22.37
CA THR A 48 -0.62 -6.23 -21.57
C THR A 48 -0.97 -7.38 -20.65
N ALA A 49 -0.37 -7.38 -19.45
CA ALA A 49 -0.94 -8.08 -18.34
C ALA A 49 -2.36 -7.55 -18.30
N SER A 50 -3.30 -8.33 -18.79
CA SER A 50 -4.70 -8.15 -18.45
C SER A 50 -4.64 -8.16 -16.94
N GLU A 51 -4.73 -6.97 -16.32
CA GLU A 51 -4.99 -6.86 -14.91
C GLU A 51 -6.25 -7.68 -14.72
N VAL A 52 -6.10 -8.88 -14.19
CA VAL A 52 -7.21 -9.65 -13.64
C VAL A 52 -7.66 -8.81 -12.46
N SER A 53 -8.46 -7.78 -12.77
CA SER A 53 -9.07 -6.94 -11.76
C SER A 53 -9.90 -7.88 -10.90
N SER A 54 -9.53 -8.02 -9.63
CA SER A 54 -10.36 -8.71 -8.67
C SER A 54 -11.77 -8.12 -8.74
N PRO A 55 -12.84 -8.91 -8.73
CA PRO A 55 -14.21 -8.40 -8.73
C PRO A 55 -14.48 -7.47 -7.54
N ASP A 56 -13.67 -7.55 -6.51
CA ASP A 56 -13.72 -6.71 -5.32
C ASP A 56 -12.86 -5.43 -5.43
N ALA A 57 -12.02 -5.28 -6.48
CA ALA A 57 -11.19 -4.10 -6.68
C ALA A 57 -12.06 -2.85 -6.88
N ILE A 58 -11.70 -1.75 -6.23
CA ILE A 58 -12.41 -0.47 -6.28
C ILE A 58 -11.42 0.69 -6.27
N SER A 59 -11.71 1.72 -7.07
CA SER A 59 -10.90 2.94 -7.08
C SER A 59 -11.22 3.86 -5.90
N PRO A 60 -10.24 4.59 -5.33
CA PRO A 60 -10.50 5.59 -4.29
C PRO A 60 -11.57 6.62 -4.67
N ILE A 61 -11.67 7.02 -5.94
CA ILE A 61 -12.66 8.01 -6.42
C ILE A 61 -14.11 7.49 -6.41
N GLU A 62 -14.29 6.16 -6.33
CA GLU A 62 -15.62 5.54 -6.23
C GLU A 62 -16.11 5.47 -4.78
N ILE A 63 -15.27 5.88 -3.81
CA ILE A 63 -15.56 5.80 -2.39
C ILE A 63 -15.73 7.20 -1.80
N THR A 64 -16.87 7.45 -1.16
CA THR A 64 -17.09 8.60 -0.29
C THR A 64 -17.09 8.12 1.16
N VAL A 65 -16.20 8.65 2.00
CA VAL A 65 -16.18 8.38 3.44
C VAL A 65 -17.24 9.23 4.12
N ILE A 66 -18.12 8.59 4.89
CA ILE A 66 -19.17 9.23 5.68
C ILE A 66 -18.66 9.52 7.09
N ASP A 67 -18.13 8.51 7.76
CA ASP A 67 -17.52 8.57 9.10
C ASP A 67 -16.38 7.56 9.23
N GLY A 68 -15.94 7.27 10.46
CA GLY A 68 -14.77 6.42 10.73
C GLY A 68 -14.93 4.95 10.36
N ASP A 69 -16.16 4.48 10.09
CA ASP A 69 -16.46 3.08 9.74
C ASP A 69 -17.59 2.91 8.73
N THR A 70 -18.01 4.00 8.11
CA THR A 70 -19.08 4.01 7.10
C THR A 70 -18.64 4.71 5.84
N ILE A 71 -18.82 4.05 4.70
CA ILE A 71 -18.50 4.58 3.37
C ILE A 71 -19.73 4.50 2.46
N ARG A 72 -19.72 5.29 1.38
CA ARG A 72 -20.60 5.09 0.23
C ARG A 72 -19.74 4.66 -0.95
N ALA A 73 -20.08 3.53 -1.54
CA ALA A 73 -19.37 2.96 -2.68
C ALA A 73 -20.37 2.23 -3.59
N ARG A 74 -20.20 2.35 -4.91
CA ARG A 74 -21.06 1.70 -5.91
C ARG A 74 -22.57 1.94 -5.64
N GLY A 75 -22.92 3.16 -5.22
CA GLY A 75 -24.31 3.54 -4.90
C GLY A 75 -24.87 2.99 -3.58
N LYS A 76 -24.08 2.24 -2.81
CA LYS A 76 -24.50 1.64 -1.54
C LYS A 76 -23.80 2.31 -0.36
N THR A 77 -24.56 2.64 0.68
CA THR A 77 -23.98 3.00 1.98
C THR A 77 -23.60 1.71 2.70
N THR A 78 -22.33 1.56 3.04
CA THR A 78 -21.75 0.33 3.56
C THR A 78 -21.07 0.59 4.90
N ARG A 79 -21.50 -0.11 5.94
CA ARG A 79 -20.82 -0.20 7.23
C ARG A 79 -19.65 -1.17 7.09
N LEU A 80 -18.46 -0.71 7.40
CA LEU A 80 -17.28 -1.58 7.47
C LEU A 80 -17.36 -2.41 8.75
N VAL A 81 -17.21 -3.73 8.64
CA VAL A 81 -17.40 -4.67 9.75
C VAL A 81 -16.08 -5.07 10.42
N GLY A 82 -16.18 -5.63 11.63
CA GLY A 82 -15.03 -6.09 12.42
C GLY A 82 -14.51 -5.06 13.41
N PHE A 83 -14.93 -3.80 13.27
CA PHE A 83 -14.54 -2.73 14.18
C PHE A 83 -15.65 -1.69 14.36
N ASP A 84 -15.47 -0.84 15.37
CA ASP A 84 -16.35 0.27 15.71
C ASP A 84 -15.50 1.53 15.87
N ALA A 85 -15.83 2.58 15.13
CA ALA A 85 -15.20 3.89 15.25
C ALA A 85 -16.06 4.84 16.09
N PRO A 86 -15.48 5.90 16.70
CA PRO A 86 -16.24 6.93 17.38
C PRO A 86 -17.16 7.67 16.41
N GLU A 87 -18.31 8.11 16.90
CA GLU A 87 -19.29 8.89 16.11
C GLU A 87 -18.82 10.32 15.89
N THR A 88 -19.31 10.92 14.80
CA THR A 88 -19.06 12.31 14.42
C THR A 88 -20.29 13.19 14.63
N GLY A 89 -20.13 14.50 14.55
CA GLY A 89 -21.21 15.47 14.52
C GLY A 89 -22.19 15.32 15.69
N SER A 90 -23.50 15.28 15.37
CA SER A 90 -24.58 15.14 16.36
C SER A 90 -24.78 13.71 16.88
N GLN A 91 -24.14 12.72 16.27
CA GLN A 91 -24.20 11.32 16.71
C GLN A 91 -23.23 11.04 17.88
N ALA A 92 -22.23 11.90 18.04
CA ALA A 92 -21.27 11.78 19.15
C ALA A 92 -21.93 12.12 20.49
N ARG A 93 -21.74 11.26 21.48
CA ARG A 93 -22.34 11.35 22.83
C ARG A 93 -21.63 12.35 23.72
N CYS A 94 -20.40 12.75 23.39
CA CYS A 94 -19.62 13.76 24.10
C CYS A 94 -18.59 14.44 23.17
N PRO A 95 -18.00 15.59 23.60
CA PRO A 95 -17.00 16.29 22.79
C PRO A 95 -15.78 15.44 22.44
N ARG A 96 -15.32 14.59 23.37
CA ARG A 96 -14.19 13.66 23.14
C ARG A 96 -14.52 12.65 22.03
N GLU A 97 -15.70 12.05 22.05
CA GLU A 97 -16.12 11.10 21.00
C GLU A 97 -16.14 11.78 19.63
N ARG A 98 -16.67 13.01 19.56
CA ARG A 98 -16.68 13.81 18.31
C ARG A 98 -15.30 14.04 17.76
N GLU A 99 -14.37 14.50 18.59
CA GLU A 99 -12.98 14.73 18.18
C GLU A 99 -12.31 13.44 17.68
N LEU A 100 -12.49 12.33 18.39
CA LEU A 100 -11.97 11.03 17.96
C LEU A 100 -12.64 10.57 16.65
N GLY A 101 -13.93 10.79 16.46
CA GLY A 101 -14.68 10.47 15.24
C GLY A 101 -14.18 11.26 14.03
N ASP A 102 -13.93 12.56 14.19
CA ASP A 102 -13.36 13.40 13.14
C ASP A 102 -11.95 12.91 12.74
N ARG A 103 -11.15 12.52 13.71
CA ARG A 103 -9.81 11.92 13.49
C ARG A 103 -9.93 10.56 12.79
N ALA A 104 -10.86 9.70 13.21
CA ALA A 104 -11.10 8.41 12.59
C ALA A 104 -11.54 8.56 11.13
N THR A 105 -12.45 9.49 10.86
CA THR A 105 -12.89 9.83 9.50
C THR A 105 -11.74 10.29 8.62
N THR A 106 -10.87 11.17 9.15
CA THR A 106 -9.70 11.68 8.44
C THR A 106 -8.70 10.54 8.14
N GLN A 107 -8.47 9.67 9.12
CA GLN A 107 -7.57 8.53 8.95
C GLN A 107 -8.10 7.54 7.91
N LEU A 108 -9.40 7.24 7.93
CA LEU A 108 -10.01 6.36 6.93
C LEU A 108 -9.87 6.94 5.52
N LYS A 109 -10.08 8.26 5.34
CA LYS A 109 -9.83 8.95 4.06
C LYS A 109 -8.39 8.80 3.59
N THR A 110 -7.43 8.93 4.51
CA THR A 110 -6.00 8.77 4.20
C THR A 110 -5.66 7.35 3.74
N LEU A 111 -6.20 6.35 4.43
CA LEU A 111 -6.00 4.94 4.07
C LEU A 111 -6.60 4.61 2.70
N ILE A 112 -7.80 5.14 2.41
CA ILE A 112 -8.46 4.96 1.11
C ILE A 112 -7.69 5.67 -0.01
N ALA A 113 -7.21 6.88 0.21
CA ALA A 113 -6.42 7.63 -0.77
C ALA A 113 -5.12 6.93 -1.15
N GLY A 114 -4.60 6.06 -0.27
CA GLY A 114 -3.43 5.22 -0.55
C GLY A 114 -3.63 4.21 -1.68
N GLY A 115 -4.86 3.86 -2.03
CA GLY A 115 -5.19 2.93 -3.13
C GLY A 115 -5.02 1.45 -2.78
N GLY A 116 -4.94 0.62 -3.82
CA GLY A 116 -4.86 -0.84 -3.66
C GLY A 116 -6.10 -1.43 -2.96
N LEU A 117 -7.28 -0.86 -3.25
CA LEU A 117 -8.49 -1.14 -2.50
C LEU A 117 -9.27 -2.33 -3.04
N GLU A 118 -9.77 -3.14 -2.12
CA GLU A 118 -10.69 -4.24 -2.36
C GLU A 118 -11.88 -4.10 -1.39
N LEU A 119 -13.08 -3.93 -1.95
CA LEU A 119 -14.31 -3.86 -1.17
C LEU A 119 -15.17 -5.10 -1.42
N ARG A 120 -15.25 -5.96 -0.44
CA ARG A 120 -16.10 -7.15 -0.44
C ARG A 120 -17.33 -6.92 0.41
N LEU A 121 -18.52 -7.02 -0.17
CA LEU A 121 -19.75 -7.05 0.61
C LEU A 121 -19.87 -8.39 1.35
N VAL A 122 -20.32 -8.34 2.58
CA VAL A 122 -20.55 -9.50 3.44
C VAL A 122 -21.95 -9.41 4.06
N PRO A 123 -22.57 -10.52 4.45
CA PRO A 123 -23.86 -10.50 5.13
C PRO A 123 -23.78 -9.66 6.42
N CYS A 124 -24.83 -8.85 6.65
CA CYS A 124 -24.98 -8.15 7.91
C CYS A 124 -25.50 -9.08 9.02
N ALA A 125 -25.19 -8.78 10.26
CA ALA A 125 -25.73 -9.46 11.43
C ALA A 125 -27.16 -8.98 11.73
N CYS A 126 -28.11 -9.40 10.90
CA CYS A 126 -29.51 -8.98 10.93
C CYS A 126 -30.43 -10.21 10.82
N PRO A 127 -31.72 -10.08 11.20
CA PRO A 127 -32.69 -11.10 10.92
C PRO A 127 -32.76 -11.42 9.42
N PRO A 128 -32.97 -12.70 9.03
CA PRO A 128 -33.04 -13.08 7.63
C PRO A 128 -34.07 -12.26 6.83
N GLY A 129 -33.71 -11.82 5.63
CA GLY A 129 -34.59 -11.07 4.72
C GLY A 129 -34.71 -9.58 5.03
N THR A 130 -34.03 -9.06 6.06
CA THR A 130 -34.10 -7.63 6.42
C THR A 130 -32.95 -6.80 5.89
N GLU A 131 -31.92 -7.40 5.28
CA GLU A 131 -30.76 -6.68 4.77
C GLU A 131 -31.18 -5.65 3.70
N GLY A 132 -30.65 -4.43 3.81
CA GLY A 132 -31.00 -3.30 2.95
C GLY A 132 -32.28 -2.55 3.35
N THR A 133 -32.99 -3.01 4.39
CA THR A 133 -34.15 -2.32 4.98
C THR A 133 -33.75 -1.54 6.24
N PRO A 134 -34.60 -0.60 6.72
CA PRO A 134 -34.37 0.11 7.98
C PRO A 134 -34.17 -0.80 9.21
N ASP A 135 -34.77 -1.99 9.18
CA ASP A 135 -34.70 -2.97 10.27
C ASP A 135 -33.33 -3.69 10.33
N CYS A 136 -32.50 -3.53 9.31
CA CYS A 136 -31.15 -4.04 9.27
C CYS A 136 -30.15 -2.91 9.10
N ASN A 137 -29.38 -2.63 10.14
CA ASN A 137 -28.24 -1.72 10.11
C ASN A 137 -28.56 -0.34 9.49
N PHE A 138 -29.80 0.16 9.70
CA PHE A 138 -30.31 1.44 9.16
C PHE A 138 -30.22 1.52 7.64
N SER A 139 -30.62 0.48 6.93
CA SER A 139 -30.54 0.33 5.47
C SER A 139 -29.11 0.35 4.89
N ARG A 140 -28.08 0.21 5.74
CA ARG A 140 -26.69 0.09 5.27
C ARG A 140 -26.36 -1.37 4.96
N PHE A 141 -25.57 -1.57 3.92
CA PHE A 141 -24.93 -2.85 3.64
C PHE A 141 -23.73 -3.05 4.57
N CYS A 142 -23.21 -4.26 4.63
CA CYS A 142 -22.01 -4.61 5.38
C CYS A 142 -20.88 -4.99 4.42
N GLY A 143 -19.65 -4.59 4.75
CA GLY A 143 -18.49 -4.85 3.89
C GLY A 143 -17.17 -4.91 4.64
N GLN A 144 -16.23 -5.57 4.03
CA GLN A 144 -14.82 -5.56 4.42
C GLN A 144 -14.05 -4.75 3.37
N LEU A 145 -13.23 -3.82 3.83
CA LEU A 145 -12.37 -3.02 2.98
C LEU A 145 -10.91 -3.35 3.29
N ARG A 146 -10.14 -3.64 2.25
CA ARG A 146 -8.70 -3.87 2.32
C ARG A 146 -7.96 -2.84 1.50
N SER A 147 -6.73 -2.53 1.88
CA SER A 147 -5.78 -1.74 1.11
C SER A 147 -4.48 -2.53 1.00
N TYR A 148 -4.07 -2.86 -0.22
CA TYR A 148 -2.91 -3.73 -0.48
C TYR A 148 -2.95 -5.03 0.35
N GLY A 149 -4.12 -5.70 0.37
CA GLY A 149 -4.35 -6.92 1.11
C GLY A 149 -4.48 -6.77 2.64
N ARG A 150 -4.22 -5.58 3.21
CA ARG A 150 -4.33 -5.30 4.65
C ARG A 150 -5.74 -4.86 5.01
N ASP A 151 -6.29 -5.44 6.07
CA ASP A 151 -7.61 -5.07 6.56
C ASP A 151 -7.63 -3.64 7.12
N ILE A 152 -8.51 -2.79 6.61
CA ILE A 152 -8.64 -1.38 7.03
C ILE A 152 -9.08 -1.29 8.50
N GLY A 153 -9.99 -2.16 8.95
CA GLY A 153 -10.43 -2.19 10.35
C GLY A 153 -9.27 -2.47 11.30
N GLY A 154 -8.42 -3.44 10.96
CA GLY A 154 -7.19 -3.74 11.72
C GLY A 154 -6.23 -2.53 11.78
N LEU A 155 -6.09 -1.80 10.67
CA LEU A 155 -5.28 -0.57 10.65
C LEU A 155 -5.89 0.52 11.53
N MET A 156 -7.20 0.75 11.47
CA MET A 156 -7.89 1.74 12.30
C MET A 156 -7.74 1.43 13.81
N ILE A 157 -7.78 0.14 14.18
CA ILE A 157 -7.52 -0.31 15.55
C ILE A 157 -6.07 -0.02 15.97
N GLN A 158 -5.08 -0.28 15.11
CA GLN A 158 -3.68 0.03 15.37
C GLN A 158 -3.43 1.52 15.61
N TYR A 159 -4.15 2.40 14.91
CA TYR A 159 -4.11 3.86 15.13
C TYR A 159 -4.88 4.32 16.37
N VAL A 160 -5.48 3.40 17.14
CA VAL A 160 -6.31 3.70 18.32
C VAL A 160 -7.51 4.60 17.98
N LEU A 161 -7.99 4.50 16.73
CA LEU A 161 -9.15 5.23 16.20
C LEU A 161 -10.35 4.31 15.97
N ALA A 162 -10.24 3.05 16.35
CA ALA A 162 -11.32 2.08 16.36
C ALA A 162 -11.10 1.04 17.48
N LYS A 163 -12.16 0.32 17.81
CA LYS A 163 -12.15 -0.83 18.70
C LYS A 163 -12.61 -2.07 17.96
N PRO A 164 -12.12 -3.28 18.31
CA PRO A 164 -12.69 -4.50 17.77
C PRO A 164 -14.19 -4.56 18.09
N TYR A 165 -15.00 -4.91 17.09
CA TYR A 165 -16.44 -5.02 17.22
C TYR A 165 -16.95 -6.18 16.40
N VAL A 166 -17.26 -7.29 17.08
CA VAL A 166 -17.67 -8.53 16.44
C VAL A 166 -19.14 -8.78 16.73
N CYS A 167 -19.93 -8.87 15.69
CA CYS A 167 -21.35 -9.22 15.77
C CYS A 167 -21.54 -10.73 15.71
N GLY A 168 -22.68 -11.19 16.23
CA GLY A 168 -23.17 -12.55 16.01
C GLY A 168 -23.77 -12.74 14.63
N VAL A 169 -24.57 -13.79 14.44
CA VAL A 169 -25.19 -14.10 13.14
C VAL A 169 -26.36 -13.14 12.83
N THR A 170 -27.16 -12.78 13.82
CA THR A 170 -28.42 -12.02 13.63
C THR A 170 -28.45 -10.71 14.43
N SER A 171 -27.44 -10.44 15.25
CA SER A 171 -27.40 -9.23 16.09
C SER A 171 -25.99 -8.86 16.49
N CYS A 172 -25.82 -7.61 16.89
CA CYS A 172 -24.55 -7.09 17.39
C CYS A 172 -24.68 -6.75 18.90
N PRO A 173 -23.56 -6.82 19.66
CA PRO A 173 -23.54 -6.37 21.05
C PRO A 173 -23.75 -4.83 21.14
N PRO A 174 -24.06 -4.28 22.33
CA PRO A 174 -24.02 -2.84 22.53
C PRO A 174 -22.63 -2.27 22.21
N ARG A 175 -22.63 -1.09 21.55
CA ARG A 175 -21.38 -0.38 21.24
C ARG A 175 -20.71 0.14 22.52
N GLY A 176 -19.40 0.05 22.58
CA GLY A 176 -18.61 0.58 23.67
C GLY A 176 -18.68 2.11 23.80
N SER A 177 -18.35 2.63 24.96
CA SER A 177 -18.25 4.08 25.17
C SER A 177 -16.92 4.63 24.67
N TRP A 178 -16.96 5.82 24.07
CA TRP A 178 -15.80 6.62 23.69
C TRP A 178 -15.66 7.87 24.59
N CYS A 179 -16.62 8.06 25.45
CA CYS A 179 -16.61 9.08 26.50
C CYS A 179 -15.96 8.52 27.77
#